data_ea6bab2a696f1ea23c020c72ff70193c
#
_entry.id   ea6bab2a696f1ea23c020c72ff70193c
#
_cell.length_a   1.000
_cell.length_b   1.000
_cell.length_c   1.000
_cell.angle_alpha   90.00
_cell.angle_beta   90.00
_cell.angle_gamma   90.00
#
_symmetry.space_group_name_H-M   'P 1'
#
loop_
_entity.id
_entity.type
_entity.pdbx_description
1 polymer ?
#
loop_
_entity_poly.entity_id
_entity_poly.type
_entity_poly.pdbx_seq_one_letter_code
_entity_poly.pdbx_strand_id
1 'polypeptide(L)'
;MSGRGRRTRGRRGPAGPEQPGPEQPGPEGAGASPRPSRFCPQCGRGVEPAFRFCPACGQRLPPPEKETEQTPPAPPPPQQARSPAAGPARRSLAAGPSSRSPRKARPGPAVPLPADAVLTDQGGRQWRLGRLLEQSGCGLMYEAQSASGGTSPQKQRYSLKLDVKDGKIYNEQNFFQRAAKSGTVEKWKKWHSLPLLGIPNCVGFGLHGDSYRFLVFSDLGRTLQSVLNDGLHVLREKAAFQIVVRLLDCLEYIHENEYVHGDITAENIYLNPADLTQVTLAGYCFAFRYCPGGKHVAQREGSRTPHEGTIEFISLDSHKGAGPSRRSDLESLGYCLLQWLCGFLPWSDELDKVETVMEKKEKYRGDVKCLLQLCFRQKSIPDALLNYLQQVMALEYEEKPDYGALRQLFKKPLEKMKVSAYDSVDIKMVP
;
A
#
# COMPACT_ATOMS: atom_id res chain seq x y z
N MET A 1 -58.89 30.86 33.22
CA MET A 1 -59.89 29.82 33.36
C MET A 1 -59.17 28.53 33.22
N SER A 2 -58.68 27.89 34.26
CA SER A 2 -59.33 27.13 35.28
C SER A 2 -59.73 25.70 34.85
N GLY A 3 -59.11 24.73 35.48
CA GLY A 3 -59.52 23.32 35.57
C GLY A 3 -58.33 22.34 35.55
N ARG A 4 -57.60 22.10 36.60
CA ARG A 4 -57.77 21.15 37.79
C ARG A 4 -58.35 19.80 37.34
N GLY A 5 -57.59 18.68 37.35
CA GLY A 5 -57.42 17.82 38.50
C GLY A 5 -57.69 16.39 38.10
N ARG A 6 -56.94 15.38 38.44
CA ARG A 6 -57.14 14.51 39.60
C ARG A 6 -56.21 13.28 39.54
N ARG A 7 -55.54 13.08 40.66
CA ARG A 7 -54.87 11.82 41.00
C ARG A 7 -55.93 10.77 41.39
N THR A 8 -55.72 9.50 40.96
CA THR A 8 -56.34 8.36 41.68
C THR A 8 -55.25 7.34 42.00
N ARG A 9 -55.17 7.06 43.30
CA ARG A 9 -54.51 5.89 43.92
C ARG A 9 -55.38 4.65 43.70
N GLY A 10 -54.76 3.48 43.48
CA GLY A 10 -55.44 2.17 43.48
C GLY A 10 -54.44 1.02 43.55
N ARG A 11 -54.26 0.55 44.66
CA ARG A 11 -54.47 -0.76 45.34
C ARG A 11 -53.46 -1.83 44.99
N ARG A 12 -52.72 -2.22 46.07
CA ARG A 12 -51.99 -3.49 46.21
C ARG A 12 -52.98 -4.67 46.32
N GLY A 13 -52.70 -5.78 45.62
CA GLY A 13 -53.31 -7.09 45.80
C GLY A 13 -52.22 -8.16 46.05
N PRO A 14 -52.53 -9.32 46.62
CA PRO A 14 -51.59 -10.07 47.43
C PRO A 14 -50.70 -11.06 46.69
N ALA A 15 -49.63 -11.43 47.40
CA ALA A 15 -48.60 -12.38 46.98
C ALA A 15 -49.18 -13.81 46.79
N GLY A 16 -48.77 -14.44 45.67
CA GLY A 16 -48.94 -15.89 45.42
C GLY A 16 -47.56 -16.60 45.52
N PRO A 17 -47.53 -17.91 45.70
CA PRO A 17 -46.38 -18.64 46.23
C PRO A 17 -45.22 -18.79 45.20
N GLU A 18 -44.02 -18.74 45.77
CA GLU A 18 -42.73 -19.01 45.08
C GLU A 18 -42.70 -20.43 44.51
N GLN A 19 -42.37 -20.52 43.22
CA GLN A 19 -41.91 -21.76 42.60
C GLN A 19 -40.37 -21.75 42.55
N PRO A 20 -39.70 -22.90 42.79
CA PRO A 20 -38.26 -22.97 42.75
C PRO A 20 -37.73 -22.82 41.33
N GLY A 21 -36.76 -21.93 41.15
CA GLY A 21 -36.07 -21.71 39.90
C GLY A 21 -35.20 -22.91 39.48
N PRO A 22 -34.96 -23.07 38.18
CA PRO A 22 -34.09 -24.12 37.68
C PRO A 22 -32.63 -23.86 38.07
N GLU A 23 -31.97 -24.92 38.50
CA GLU A 23 -30.54 -25.00 38.79
C GLU A 23 -29.73 -24.52 37.59
N GLN A 24 -28.81 -23.59 37.82
CA GLN A 24 -27.79 -23.19 36.84
C GLN A 24 -26.78 -24.34 36.70
N PRO A 25 -26.46 -24.79 35.47
CA PRO A 25 -25.30 -25.66 35.27
C PRO A 25 -24.02 -24.85 35.55
N GLY A 26 -23.11 -25.47 36.29
CA GLY A 26 -21.79 -24.89 36.61
C GLY A 26 -20.97 -24.55 35.36
N PRO A 27 -19.95 -23.72 35.51
CA PRO A 27 -19.18 -23.24 34.35
C PRO A 27 -18.38 -24.38 33.71
N GLU A 28 -18.88 -24.85 32.56
CA GLU A 28 -18.03 -25.64 31.65
C GLU A 28 -16.84 -24.81 31.25
N GLY A 29 -15.64 -25.38 31.40
CA GLY A 29 -14.38 -24.74 31.17
C GLY A 29 -14.30 -24.13 29.78
N ALA A 30 -14.16 -22.82 29.73
CA ALA A 30 -13.74 -22.11 28.52
C ALA A 30 -12.41 -22.69 28.04
N GLY A 31 -12.47 -23.52 27.01
CA GLY A 31 -11.29 -24.00 26.31
C GLY A 31 -10.45 -22.81 25.89
N ALA A 32 -9.31 -22.59 26.53
CA ALA A 32 -8.34 -21.58 26.14
C ALA A 32 -7.93 -21.89 24.71
N SER A 33 -8.24 -20.97 23.80
CA SER A 33 -7.71 -21.02 22.43
C SER A 33 -6.19 -21.18 22.50
N PRO A 34 -5.59 -22.16 21.82
CA PRO A 34 -4.15 -22.37 21.88
C PRO A 34 -3.43 -21.08 21.46
N ARG A 35 -2.51 -20.61 22.28
CA ARG A 35 -1.69 -19.43 21.95
C ARG A 35 -0.92 -19.74 20.69
N PRO A 36 -0.87 -18.83 19.69
CA PRO A 36 -0.12 -19.07 18.49
C PRO A 36 1.37 -19.25 18.84
N SER A 37 1.95 -20.37 18.43
CA SER A 37 3.35 -20.70 18.76
C SER A 37 4.37 -20.06 17.82
N ARG A 38 3.94 -19.47 16.72
CA ARG A 38 4.79 -18.79 15.73
C ARG A 38 4.07 -17.66 15.02
N PHE A 39 4.83 -16.77 14.38
CA PHE A 39 4.29 -15.64 13.64
C PHE A 39 4.68 -15.73 12.16
N CYS A 40 3.80 -15.26 11.28
CA CYS A 40 4.08 -15.15 9.86
C CYS A 40 5.19 -14.11 9.62
N PRO A 41 6.30 -14.47 8.94
CA PRO A 41 7.39 -13.53 8.68
C PRO A 41 6.98 -12.41 7.72
N GLN A 42 5.89 -12.57 6.95
CA GLN A 42 5.43 -11.58 5.98
C GLN A 42 4.47 -10.54 6.57
N CYS A 43 3.59 -10.92 7.50
CA CYS A 43 2.56 -10.03 8.01
C CYS A 43 2.47 -9.96 9.54
N GLY A 44 3.37 -10.63 10.26
CA GLY A 44 3.44 -10.62 11.73
C GLY A 44 2.28 -11.33 12.45
N ARG A 45 1.30 -11.90 11.73
CA ARG A 45 0.15 -12.56 12.36
C ARG A 45 0.57 -13.86 13.03
N GLY A 46 0.06 -14.09 14.27
CA GLY A 46 0.16 -15.38 14.95
C GLY A 46 -0.53 -16.46 14.13
N VAL A 47 0.14 -17.59 13.95
CA VAL A 47 -0.37 -18.73 13.18
C VAL A 47 -0.18 -20.01 13.97
N GLU A 48 -1.09 -20.95 13.79
CA GLU A 48 -0.99 -22.26 14.41
C GLU A 48 0.18 -23.06 13.81
N PRO A 49 0.83 -23.92 14.61
CA PRO A 49 1.97 -24.72 14.14
C PRO A 49 1.69 -25.58 12.91
N ALA A 50 0.45 -26.04 12.76
CA ALA A 50 0.02 -26.90 11.67
C ALA A 50 -0.13 -26.18 10.32
N PHE A 51 -0.21 -24.87 10.30
CA PHE A 51 -0.42 -24.12 9.05
C PHE A 51 0.83 -24.10 8.19
N ARG A 52 0.67 -24.50 6.94
CA ARG A 52 1.72 -24.40 5.90
C ARG A 52 1.73 -23.04 5.20
N PHE A 53 0.62 -22.30 5.28
CA PHE A 53 0.45 -20.97 4.71
C PHE A 53 -0.23 -20.08 5.73
N CYS A 54 0.15 -18.80 5.74
CA CYS A 54 -0.50 -17.81 6.60
C CYS A 54 -1.94 -17.55 6.13
N PRO A 55 -2.96 -17.75 6.98
CA PRO A 55 -4.36 -17.49 6.60
C PRO A 55 -4.66 -16.01 6.35
N ALA A 56 -3.78 -15.11 6.80
CA ALA A 56 -3.97 -13.67 6.65
C ALA A 56 -3.37 -13.11 5.36
N CYS A 57 -2.19 -13.57 4.94
CA CYS A 57 -1.49 -13.00 3.77
C CYS A 57 -1.16 -14.05 2.69
N GLY A 58 -1.48 -15.33 2.91
CA GLY A 58 -1.17 -16.40 1.97
C GLY A 58 0.31 -16.81 1.91
N GLN A 59 1.20 -16.16 2.69
CA GLN A 59 2.63 -16.48 2.71
C GLN A 59 2.85 -17.93 3.18
N ARG A 60 3.72 -18.65 2.48
CA ARG A 60 4.18 -19.96 2.90
C ARG A 60 5.01 -19.84 4.17
N LEU A 61 4.63 -20.57 5.20
CA LEU A 61 5.30 -20.56 6.49
C LEU A 61 6.47 -21.57 6.51
N PRO A 62 7.56 -21.28 7.22
CA PRO A 62 8.61 -22.27 7.45
C PRO A 62 8.02 -23.50 8.18
N PRO A 63 8.60 -24.70 8.03
CA PRO A 63 8.15 -25.85 8.80
C PRO A 63 8.30 -25.57 10.30
N PRO A 64 7.45 -26.16 11.16
CA PRO A 64 7.62 -26.04 12.60
C PRO A 64 8.97 -26.63 13.02
N GLU A 65 9.67 -25.89 13.88
CA GLU A 65 10.89 -26.42 14.50
C GLU A 65 10.49 -27.62 15.37
N LYS A 66 11.16 -28.74 15.20
CA LYS A 66 10.99 -29.89 16.07
C LYS A 66 11.56 -29.49 17.44
N GLU A 67 10.73 -29.52 18.48
CA GLU A 67 11.21 -29.42 19.85
C GLU A 67 12.21 -30.57 20.08
N THR A 68 13.48 -30.23 20.22
CA THR A 68 14.49 -31.14 20.79
C THR A 68 14.19 -31.25 22.28
N GLU A 69 13.76 -32.44 22.72
CA GLU A 69 13.68 -32.81 24.12
C GLU A 69 15.00 -32.45 24.81
N GLN A 70 14.95 -31.45 25.67
CA GLN A 70 16.07 -31.12 26.55
C GLN A 70 16.06 -32.11 27.71
N THR A 71 16.99 -33.06 27.67
CA THR A 71 17.36 -33.86 28.85
C THR A 71 17.93 -32.91 29.91
N PRO A 72 17.55 -33.06 31.19
CA PRO A 72 18.06 -32.17 32.24
C PRO A 72 19.57 -32.35 32.44
N PRO A 73 20.34 -31.27 32.74
CA PRO A 73 21.79 -31.35 32.90
C PRO A 73 22.17 -32.09 34.17
N ALA A 74 23.17 -32.98 34.06
CA ALA A 74 23.82 -33.66 35.16
C ALA A 74 24.65 -32.65 36.01
N PRO A 75 24.79 -32.90 37.32
CA PRO A 75 25.52 -31.99 38.23
C PRO A 75 27.01 -31.95 37.95
N PRO A 76 27.69 -30.83 38.24
CA PRO A 76 29.09 -30.61 37.90
C PRO A 76 30.03 -31.37 38.87
N PRO A 77 31.19 -31.89 38.37
CA PRO A 77 32.25 -32.45 39.24
C PRO A 77 33.12 -31.32 39.87
N PRO A 78 33.81 -31.58 41.00
CA PRO A 78 34.45 -30.56 41.81
C PRO A 78 35.72 -30.00 41.19
N GLN A 79 35.96 -28.73 41.47
CA GLN A 79 37.08 -27.91 41.05
C GLN A 79 38.41 -28.42 41.68
N GLN A 80 39.43 -28.57 40.85
CA GLN A 80 40.82 -28.51 41.32
C GLN A 80 41.56 -27.37 40.60
N ALA A 81 42.12 -26.52 41.42
CA ALA A 81 42.93 -25.37 41.05
C ALA A 81 44.30 -25.77 40.53
N ARG A 82 44.82 -25.09 39.50
CA ARG A 82 46.23 -24.60 39.41
C ARG A 82 46.46 -23.76 38.17
N SER A 83 47.03 -22.58 38.41
CA SER A 83 47.57 -21.60 37.44
C SER A 83 49.00 -21.97 37.03
N PRO A 84 49.79 -21.11 36.31
CA PRO A 84 49.62 -20.63 34.91
C PRO A 84 50.91 -20.92 34.07
N ALA A 85 50.87 -20.77 32.77
CA ALA A 85 51.96 -20.19 31.96
C ALA A 85 51.78 -20.34 30.43
N ALA A 86 52.15 -19.21 29.76
CA ALA A 86 52.71 -19.11 28.40
C ALA A 86 51.75 -19.34 27.16
N GLY A 87 51.41 -18.25 26.43
CA GLY A 87 51.08 -18.24 25.04
C GLY A 87 52.33 -18.39 24.14
N PRO A 88 52.28 -18.24 22.81
CA PRO A 88 51.16 -17.94 21.90
C PRO A 88 51.11 -18.89 20.66
N ALA A 89 49.97 -19.00 19.99
CA ALA A 89 49.94 -19.24 18.54
C ALA A 89 48.54 -19.03 17.95
N ARG A 90 48.45 -18.09 17.05
CA ARG A 90 47.30 -17.89 16.16
C ARG A 90 47.08 -19.15 15.30
N ARG A 91 45.88 -19.72 15.35
CA ARG A 91 45.34 -20.54 14.26
C ARG A 91 43.93 -20.06 13.97
N SER A 92 43.83 -19.49 12.79
CA SER A 92 42.56 -19.20 12.09
C SER A 92 41.76 -20.48 11.89
N LEU A 93 40.61 -20.61 12.53
CA LEU A 93 39.62 -21.62 12.18
C LEU A 93 38.70 -21.03 11.12
N ALA A 94 38.83 -21.63 9.92
CA ALA A 94 37.94 -21.36 8.80
C ALA A 94 36.49 -21.70 9.19
N ALA A 95 35.60 -20.72 9.06
CA ALA A 95 34.15 -20.93 9.13
C ALA A 95 33.74 -21.83 7.98
N GLY A 96 33.19 -23.01 8.28
CA GLY A 96 32.59 -23.88 7.29
C GLY A 96 31.42 -23.20 6.57
N PRO A 97 31.16 -23.54 5.30
CA PRO A 97 30.07 -22.94 4.54
C PRO A 97 28.72 -23.35 5.13
N SER A 98 27.98 -22.41 5.65
CA SER A 98 26.56 -22.59 5.98
C SER A 98 25.84 -22.92 4.67
N SER A 99 25.20 -24.07 4.59
CA SER A 99 24.39 -24.52 3.47
C SER A 99 23.14 -23.59 3.38
N ARG A 100 23.29 -22.49 2.67
CA ARG A 100 22.13 -21.70 2.23
C ARG A 100 21.36 -22.55 1.24
N SER A 101 20.13 -22.94 1.58
CA SER A 101 19.19 -23.50 0.62
C SER A 101 19.18 -22.65 -0.64
N PRO A 102 19.18 -23.24 -1.85
CA PRO A 102 19.19 -22.46 -3.08
C PRO A 102 17.96 -21.54 -3.10
N ARG A 103 18.17 -20.23 -3.08
CA ARG A 103 17.12 -19.26 -3.39
C ARG A 103 16.59 -19.66 -4.76
N LYS A 104 15.28 -20.02 -4.83
CA LYS A 104 14.63 -20.18 -6.13
C LYS A 104 14.95 -18.93 -6.95
N ALA A 105 15.52 -19.15 -8.15
CA ALA A 105 15.80 -18.07 -9.08
C ALA A 105 14.52 -17.22 -9.23
N ARG A 106 14.67 -15.90 -9.17
CA ARG A 106 13.55 -15.01 -9.46
C ARG A 106 13.05 -15.36 -10.86
N PRO A 107 11.73 -15.50 -11.07
CA PRO A 107 11.20 -15.68 -12.42
C PRO A 107 11.71 -14.54 -13.30
N GLY A 108 12.07 -14.84 -14.55
CA GLY A 108 12.40 -13.83 -15.53
C GLY A 108 11.22 -12.86 -15.75
N PRO A 109 11.44 -11.73 -16.44
CA PRO A 109 10.38 -10.79 -16.76
C PRO A 109 9.28 -11.47 -17.59
N ALA A 110 8.04 -10.98 -17.47
CA ALA A 110 6.93 -11.47 -18.28
C ALA A 110 7.23 -11.23 -19.77
N VAL A 111 6.97 -12.23 -20.58
CA VAL A 111 7.10 -12.14 -22.05
C VAL A 111 5.76 -11.70 -22.63
N PRO A 112 5.73 -10.70 -23.54
CA PRO A 112 4.51 -10.27 -24.17
C PRO A 112 3.76 -11.41 -24.86
N LEU A 113 2.45 -11.46 -24.64
CA LEU A 113 1.55 -12.36 -25.35
C LEU A 113 1.19 -11.78 -26.72
N PRO A 114 0.85 -12.64 -27.70
CA PRO A 114 0.41 -12.20 -29.01
C PRO A 114 -0.82 -11.27 -28.91
N ALA A 115 -0.95 -10.32 -29.84
CA ALA A 115 -2.18 -9.59 -30.06
C ALA A 115 -3.33 -10.57 -30.30
N ASP A 116 -4.54 -10.18 -29.88
CA ASP A 116 -5.76 -11.01 -29.95
C ASP A 116 -5.77 -12.27 -29.07
N ALA A 117 -4.75 -12.52 -28.25
CA ALA A 117 -4.79 -13.58 -27.25
C ALA A 117 -6.02 -13.41 -26.34
N VAL A 118 -6.70 -14.53 -26.04
CA VAL A 118 -7.89 -14.55 -25.19
C VAL A 118 -7.54 -15.16 -23.84
N LEU A 119 -7.79 -14.42 -22.76
CA LEU A 119 -7.58 -14.86 -21.40
C LEU A 119 -8.93 -15.04 -20.69
N THR A 120 -9.09 -16.12 -19.94
CA THR A 120 -10.32 -16.39 -19.18
C THR A 120 -10.08 -16.09 -17.71
N ASP A 121 -10.93 -15.22 -17.12
CA ASP A 121 -10.85 -14.88 -15.69
C ASP A 121 -11.48 -15.96 -14.81
N GLN A 122 -11.31 -15.85 -13.47
CA GLN A 122 -11.88 -16.81 -12.53
C GLN A 122 -13.41 -16.88 -12.54
N GLY A 123 -14.08 -15.84 -13.07
CA GLY A 123 -15.52 -15.79 -13.26
C GLY A 123 -15.99 -16.37 -14.57
N GLY A 124 -15.08 -16.91 -15.40
CA GLY A 124 -15.39 -17.48 -16.72
C GLY A 124 -15.54 -16.42 -17.85
N ARG A 125 -15.31 -15.13 -17.56
CA ARG A 125 -15.35 -14.09 -18.60
C ARG A 125 -14.07 -14.12 -19.41
N GLN A 126 -14.20 -13.90 -20.71
CA GLN A 126 -13.10 -13.90 -21.65
C GLN A 126 -12.70 -12.48 -22.03
N TRP A 127 -11.40 -12.24 -22.05
CA TRP A 127 -10.77 -10.96 -22.32
C TRP A 127 -9.82 -11.10 -23.50
N ARG A 128 -10.06 -10.34 -24.56
CA ARG A 128 -9.19 -10.29 -25.74
C ARG A 128 -8.17 -9.17 -25.55
N LEU A 129 -6.89 -9.50 -25.69
CA LEU A 129 -5.80 -8.52 -25.65
C LEU A 129 -5.83 -7.66 -26.93
N GLY A 130 -5.62 -6.37 -26.73
CA GLY A 130 -5.33 -5.42 -27.79
C GLY A 130 -3.87 -5.04 -27.81
N ARG A 131 -3.60 -3.75 -28.01
CA ARG A 131 -2.26 -3.18 -28.06
C ARG A 131 -1.57 -3.25 -26.68
N LEU A 132 -0.28 -3.59 -26.68
CA LEU A 132 0.59 -3.41 -25.51
C LEU A 132 0.80 -1.90 -25.29
N LEU A 133 0.41 -1.41 -24.12
CA LEU A 133 0.52 0.00 -23.75
C LEU A 133 1.83 0.31 -23.04
N GLU A 134 2.28 -0.60 -22.17
CA GLU A 134 3.43 -0.39 -21.31
C GLU A 134 4.10 -1.73 -20.94
N GLN A 135 5.40 -1.69 -20.75
CA GLN A 135 6.20 -2.77 -20.19
C GLN A 135 7.11 -2.20 -19.11
N SER A 136 6.98 -2.70 -17.89
CA SER A 136 7.74 -2.22 -16.73
C SER A 136 8.25 -3.38 -15.85
N GLY A 137 9.00 -3.07 -14.81
CA GLY A 137 9.40 -4.04 -13.79
C GLY A 137 8.23 -4.61 -12.96
N CYS A 138 7.02 -4.11 -13.18
CA CYS A 138 5.78 -4.54 -12.54
C CYS A 138 4.84 -5.28 -13.51
N GLY A 139 5.32 -5.66 -14.70
CA GLY A 139 4.57 -6.42 -15.70
C GLY A 139 4.25 -5.63 -16.96
N LEU A 140 3.27 -6.14 -17.68
CA LEU A 140 2.83 -5.67 -18.98
C LEU A 140 1.42 -5.11 -18.88
N MET A 141 1.15 -3.95 -19.47
CA MET A 141 -0.18 -3.36 -19.54
C MET A 141 -0.69 -3.39 -20.97
N TYR A 142 -1.91 -3.92 -21.17
CA TYR A 142 -2.55 -4.03 -22.45
C TYR A 142 -3.89 -3.28 -22.47
N GLU A 143 -4.27 -2.79 -23.64
CA GLU A 143 -5.70 -2.60 -23.95
C GLU A 143 -6.38 -3.95 -23.94
N ALA A 144 -7.63 -4.01 -23.50
CA ALA A 144 -8.41 -5.23 -23.52
C ALA A 144 -9.87 -4.96 -23.84
N GLN A 145 -10.54 -5.99 -24.34
CA GLN A 145 -11.97 -5.98 -24.64
C GLN A 145 -12.60 -7.27 -24.13
N SER A 146 -13.89 -7.21 -23.74
CA SER A 146 -14.65 -8.43 -23.47
C SER A 146 -14.80 -9.22 -24.77
N ALA A 147 -14.40 -10.49 -24.74
CA ALA A 147 -14.57 -11.41 -25.88
C ALA A 147 -15.98 -12.02 -25.92
N SER A 148 -16.76 -11.92 -24.83
CA SER A 148 -18.15 -12.37 -24.78
C SER A 148 -19.00 -11.37 -25.57
N GLY A 149 -19.48 -11.78 -26.73
CA GLY A 149 -20.19 -10.95 -27.68
C GLY A 149 -21.52 -10.42 -27.15
N GLY A 150 -21.54 -9.17 -26.74
CA GLY A 150 -22.71 -8.34 -26.63
C GLY A 150 -22.74 -7.39 -27.84
N THR A 151 -23.84 -7.32 -28.56
CA THR A 151 -24.09 -6.41 -29.68
C THR A 151 -24.27 -4.95 -29.21
N SER A 152 -23.49 -4.50 -28.22
CA SER A 152 -23.48 -3.09 -27.83
C SER A 152 -22.67 -2.28 -28.84
N PRO A 153 -23.20 -1.18 -29.41
CA PRO A 153 -22.51 -0.38 -30.41
C PRO A 153 -21.27 0.35 -29.87
N GLN A 154 -21.09 0.45 -28.56
CA GLN A 154 -19.91 0.98 -27.92
C GLN A 154 -19.12 -0.16 -27.24
N LYS A 155 -18.03 -0.61 -27.87
CA LYS A 155 -17.10 -1.55 -27.24
C LYS A 155 -16.46 -0.88 -26.02
N GLN A 156 -16.88 -1.28 -24.84
CA GLN A 156 -16.27 -0.82 -23.60
C GLN A 156 -14.79 -1.21 -23.56
N ARG A 157 -13.92 -0.25 -23.28
CA ARG A 157 -12.47 -0.46 -23.16
C ARG A 157 -12.12 -0.89 -21.75
N TYR A 158 -11.09 -1.70 -21.66
CA TYR A 158 -10.50 -2.17 -20.40
C TYR A 158 -8.98 -2.08 -20.48
N SER A 159 -8.34 -1.99 -19.33
CA SER A 159 -6.89 -2.15 -19.18
C SER A 159 -6.62 -3.50 -18.53
N LEU A 160 -5.72 -4.31 -19.12
CA LEU A 160 -5.35 -5.62 -18.59
C LEU A 160 -3.86 -5.61 -18.23
N LYS A 161 -3.57 -5.86 -16.96
CA LYS A 161 -2.22 -6.04 -16.45
C LYS A 161 -1.87 -7.51 -16.38
N LEU A 162 -0.70 -7.87 -16.92
CA LEU A 162 -0.18 -9.24 -16.96
C LEU A 162 1.24 -9.28 -16.39
N ASP A 163 1.53 -10.25 -15.54
CA ASP A 163 2.89 -10.50 -15.05
C ASP A 163 3.08 -12.01 -14.80
N VAL A 164 4.30 -12.42 -14.51
CA VAL A 164 4.57 -13.79 -14.09
C VAL A 164 3.75 -14.14 -12.85
N LYS A 165 3.30 -15.39 -12.77
CA LYS A 165 2.32 -15.87 -11.76
C LYS A 165 2.68 -15.50 -10.33
N ASP A 166 3.96 -15.63 -9.97
CA ASP A 166 4.49 -15.36 -8.64
C ASP A 166 5.23 -14.01 -8.56
N GLY A 167 5.01 -13.14 -9.55
CA GLY A 167 5.53 -11.78 -9.62
C GLY A 167 4.81 -10.81 -8.68
N LYS A 168 5.18 -9.54 -8.78
CA LYS A 168 4.60 -8.47 -7.94
C LYS A 168 3.08 -8.27 -8.13
N ILE A 169 2.54 -8.69 -9.26
CA ILE A 169 1.10 -8.69 -9.56
C ILE A 169 0.29 -9.51 -8.53
N TYR A 170 0.89 -10.53 -7.90
CA TYR A 170 0.25 -11.28 -6.83
C TYR A 170 -0.05 -10.40 -5.60
N ASN A 171 0.86 -9.50 -5.27
CA ASN A 171 0.67 -8.53 -4.19
C ASN A 171 -0.45 -7.55 -4.53
N GLU A 172 -0.47 -7.05 -5.78
CA GLU A 172 -1.51 -6.15 -6.28
C GLU A 172 -2.89 -6.83 -6.27
N GLN A 173 -3.00 -8.09 -6.71
CA GLN A 173 -4.24 -8.85 -6.61
C GLN A 173 -4.75 -8.96 -5.17
N ASN A 174 -3.86 -9.23 -4.22
CA ASN A 174 -4.22 -9.31 -2.80
C ASN A 174 -4.79 -7.99 -2.28
N PHE A 175 -4.22 -6.86 -2.70
CA PHE A 175 -4.75 -5.54 -2.37
C PHE A 175 -6.19 -5.38 -2.88
N PHE A 176 -6.45 -5.63 -4.17
CA PHE A 176 -7.80 -5.47 -4.73
C PHE A 176 -8.82 -6.40 -4.09
N GLN A 177 -8.44 -7.63 -3.79
CA GLN A 177 -9.35 -8.59 -3.15
C GLN A 177 -9.70 -8.23 -1.71
N ARG A 178 -8.85 -7.51 -0.99
CA ARG A 178 -9.02 -7.20 0.43
C ARG A 178 -9.49 -5.78 0.70
N ALA A 179 -8.83 -4.82 0.09
CA ALA A 179 -9.00 -3.41 0.41
C ALA A 179 -9.80 -2.63 -0.65
N ALA A 180 -9.85 -3.07 -1.91
CA ALA A 180 -10.40 -2.26 -3.01
C ALA A 180 -11.59 -2.94 -3.73
N LYS A 181 -12.44 -3.66 -2.98
CA LYS A 181 -13.72 -4.15 -3.52
C LYS A 181 -14.62 -2.97 -3.85
N SER A 182 -15.24 -2.96 -5.04
CA SER A 182 -16.07 -1.83 -5.50
C SER A 182 -17.13 -1.39 -4.48
N GLY A 183 -17.82 -2.33 -3.84
CA GLY A 183 -18.81 -2.02 -2.80
C GLY A 183 -18.22 -1.34 -1.55
N THR A 184 -16.97 -1.65 -1.19
CA THR A 184 -16.27 -1.00 -0.06
C THR A 184 -15.85 0.40 -0.44
N VAL A 185 -15.29 0.58 -1.65
CA VAL A 185 -14.91 1.88 -2.21
C VAL A 185 -16.11 2.82 -2.28
N GLU A 186 -17.24 2.35 -2.83
CA GLU A 186 -18.46 3.17 -2.95
C GLU A 186 -19.08 3.54 -1.60
N LYS A 187 -19.05 2.65 -0.61
CA LYS A 187 -19.52 2.95 0.75
C LYS A 187 -18.67 4.04 1.39
N TRP A 188 -17.35 3.94 1.31
CA TRP A 188 -16.43 4.91 1.88
C TRP A 188 -16.57 6.28 1.18
N LYS A 189 -16.64 6.29 -0.15
CA LYS A 189 -16.88 7.50 -0.95
C LYS A 189 -18.14 8.23 -0.51
N LYS A 190 -19.26 7.49 -0.33
CA LYS A 190 -20.52 8.06 0.15
C LYS A 190 -20.42 8.61 1.57
N TRP A 191 -19.74 7.85 2.46
CA TRP A 191 -19.54 8.27 3.86
C TRP A 191 -18.79 9.60 3.95
N HIS A 192 -17.78 9.79 3.11
CA HIS A 192 -16.97 11.03 3.08
C HIS A 192 -17.53 12.10 2.13
N SER A 193 -18.71 11.88 1.55
CA SER A 193 -19.36 12.83 0.62
C SER A 193 -18.43 13.26 -0.53
N LEU A 194 -17.60 12.34 -1.03
CA LEU A 194 -16.71 12.60 -2.13
C LEU A 194 -17.42 12.37 -3.47
N PRO A 195 -17.26 13.28 -4.45
CA PRO A 195 -17.82 13.06 -5.78
C PRO A 195 -17.12 11.92 -6.52
N LEU A 196 -15.80 11.80 -6.31
CA LEU A 196 -14.93 10.82 -6.95
C LEU A 196 -13.91 10.27 -5.94
N LEU A 197 -13.54 9.00 -6.12
CA LEU A 197 -12.44 8.37 -5.40
C LEU A 197 -11.66 7.53 -6.41
N GLY A 198 -10.43 7.91 -6.68
CA GLY A 198 -9.60 7.38 -7.75
C GLY A 198 -8.94 6.03 -7.41
N ILE A 199 -9.72 5.06 -6.96
CA ILE A 199 -9.29 3.67 -6.78
C ILE A 199 -9.71 2.87 -8.01
N PRO A 200 -8.80 2.14 -8.70
CA PRO A 200 -9.12 1.36 -9.88
C PRO A 200 -10.22 0.33 -9.61
N ASN A 201 -11.17 0.22 -10.52
CA ASN A 201 -12.17 -0.83 -10.46
C ASN A 201 -11.63 -2.11 -11.11
N CYS A 202 -11.18 -3.08 -10.31
CA CYS A 202 -10.73 -4.37 -10.79
C CYS A 202 -11.96 -5.25 -11.10
N VAL A 203 -12.25 -5.43 -12.38
CA VAL A 203 -13.44 -6.14 -12.87
C VAL A 203 -13.19 -7.62 -13.15
N GLY A 204 -11.93 -8.07 -13.24
CA GLY A 204 -11.56 -9.46 -13.49
C GLY A 204 -10.13 -9.75 -13.05
N PHE A 205 -9.86 -11.00 -12.74
CA PHE A 205 -8.53 -11.50 -12.46
C PHE A 205 -8.44 -13.00 -12.70
N GLY A 206 -7.27 -13.51 -13.03
CA GLY A 206 -7.09 -14.92 -13.31
C GLY A 206 -5.65 -15.34 -13.50
N LEU A 207 -5.49 -16.59 -13.90
CA LEU A 207 -4.23 -17.17 -14.33
C LEU A 207 -4.35 -17.53 -15.82
N HIS A 208 -3.27 -17.32 -16.56
CA HIS A 208 -3.17 -17.76 -17.95
C HIS A 208 -2.05 -18.77 -18.07
N GLY A 209 -2.40 -20.01 -18.40
CA GLY A 209 -1.50 -21.15 -18.25
C GLY A 209 -0.98 -21.26 -16.83
N ASP A 210 0.16 -21.93 -16.65
CA ASP A 210 0.82 -22.07 -15.35
C ASP A 210 1.81 -20.94 -15.03
N SER A 211 1.99 -20.00 -15.95
CA SER A 211 3.09 -19.05 -15.95
C SER A 211 2.68 -17.61 -15.63
N TYR A 212 1.45 -17.22 -15.95
CA TYR A 212 1.02 -15.82 -15.87
C TYR A 212 -0.19 -15.60 -14.95
N ARG A 213 -0.22 -14.43 -14.37
CA ARG A 213 -1.35 -13.86 -13.62
C ARG A 213 -1.77 -12.57 -14.30
N PHE A 214 -3.07 -12.28 -14.28
CA PHE A 214 -3.57 -11.03 -14.85
C PHE A 214 -4.68 -10.41 -13.99
N LEU A 215 -4.80 -9.09 -14.11
CA LEU A 215 -5.86 -8.25 -13.54
C LEU A 215 -6.49 -7.46 -14.67
N VAL A 216 -7.79 -7.27 -14.62
CA VAL A 216 -8.54 -6.47 -15.59
C VAL A 216 -9.19 -5.31 -14.87
N PHE A 217 -9.00 -4.11 -15.40
CA PHE A 217 -9.55 -2.88 -14.88
C PHE A 217 -10.49 -2.24 -15.90
N SER A 218 -11.47 -1.48 -15.43
CA SER A 218 -12.12 -0.48 -16.30
C SER A 218 -11.05 0.41 -16.91
N ASP A 219 -11.31 0.99 -18.08
CA ASP A 219 -10.33 1.84 -18.76
C ASP A 219 -9.72 2.89 -17.80
N LEU A 220 -8.39 2.84 -17.65
CA LEU A 220 -7.66 3.74 -16.77
C LEU A 220 -7.32 5.08 -17.44
N GLY A 221 -7.30 5.11 -18.78
CA GLY A 221 -6.84 6.25 -19.54
C GLY A 221 -5.32 6.29 -19.73
N ARG A 222 -4.71 7.48 -19.62
CA ARG A 222 -3.27 7.71 -19.82
C ARG A 222 -2.57 8.03 -18.51
N THR A 223 -1.32 7.60 -18.36
CA THR A 223 -0.52 7.95 -17.19
C THR A 223 -0.19 9.44 -17.17
N LEU A 224 -0.10 10.02 -15.98
CA LEU A 224 0.36 11.41 -15.81
C LEU A 224 1.77 11.59 -16.40
N GLN A 225 2.64 10.57 -16.28
CA GLN A 225 3.98 10.60 -16.88
C GLN A 225 3.90 10.73 -18.40
N SER A 226 3.02 9.99 -19.06
CA SER A 226 2.86 10.13 -20.52
C SER A 226 2.40 11.52 -20.92
N VAL A 227 1.53 12.13 -20.12
CA VAL A 227 1.04 13.50 -20.33
C VAL A 227 2.15 14.54 -20.12
N LEU A 228 3.00 14.33 -19.11
CA LEU A 228 4.18 15.19 -18.87
C LEU A 228 5.18 15.08 -20.04
N ASN A 229 5.37 13.89 -20.59
CA ASN A 229 6.27 13.65 -21.72
C ASN A 229 5.76 14.27 -23.04
N ASP A 230 4.45 14.51 -23.20
CA ASP A 230 3.85 15.17 -24.38
C ASP A 230 4.13 16.69 -24.46
N GLY A 231 5.16 17.18 -23.77
CA GLY A 231 5.64 18.56 -23.87
C GLY A 231 5.22 19.49 -22.74
N LEU A 232 4.51 19.00 -21.74
CA LEU A 232 4.19 19.79 -20.55
C LEU A 232 5.42 19.97 -19.63
N HIS A 233 6.25 18.95 -19.50
CA HIS A 233 7.43 18.84 -18.63
C HIS A 233 7.18 19.20 -17.15
N VAL A 234 6.34 20.19 -16.87
CA VAL A 234 5.92 20.62 -15.53
C VAL A 234 4.42 20.92 -15.50
N LEU A 235 3.80 20.74 -14.35
CA LEU A 235 2.42 21.11 -14.15
C LEU A 235 2.29 22.56 -13.67
N ARG A 236 1.18 23.21 -14.01
CA ARG A 236 0.75 24.43 -13.32
C ARG A 236 0.27 24.08 -11.90
N GLU A 237 0.44 25.01 -10.97
CA GLU A 237 -0.02 24.85 -9.58
C GLU A 237 -1.47 24.36 -9.48
N LYS A 238 -2.37 24.93 -10.27
CA LYS A 238 -3.79 24.56 -10.30
C LYS A 238 -3.97 23.06 -10.58
N ALA A 239 -3.35 22.53 -11.64
CA ALA A 239 -3.45 21.12 -12.00
C ALA A 239 -2.80 20.22 -10.94
N ALA A 240 -1.60 20.57 -10.49
CA ALA A 240 -0.88 19.83 -9.46
C ALA A 240 -1.70 19.74 -8.15
N PHE A 241 -2.30 20.84 -7.71
CA PHE A 241 -3.11 20.88 -6.49
C PHE A 241 -4.41 20.10 -6.63
N GLN A 242 -5.08 20.15 -7.79
CA GLN A 242 -6.26 19.34 -8.07
C GLN A 242 -5.93 17.84 -8.00
N ILE A 243 -4.79 17.41 -8.55
CA ILE A 243 -4.33 16.02 -8.52
C ILE A 243 -4.00 15.61 -7.08
N VAL A 244 -3.21 16.40 -6.35
CA VAL A 244 -2.77 16.08 -4.99
C VAL A 244 -3.95 15.92 -4.02
N VAL A 245 -4.96 16.78 -4.08
CA VAL A 245 -6.16 16.62 -3.21
C VAL A 245 -6.83 15.28 -3.44
N ARG A 246 -7.00 14.86 -4.70
CA ARG A 246 -7.61 13.56 -5.04
C ARG A 246 -6.74 12.38 -4.64
N LEU A 247 -5.41 12.51 -4.75
CA LEU A 247 -4.48 11.49 -4.28
C LEU A 247 -4.51 11.37 -2.75
N LEU A 248 -4.64 12.46 -2.02
CA LEU A 248 -4.82 12.43 -0.57
C LEU A 248 -6.11 11.71 -0.16
N ASP A 249 -7.20 11.85 -0.93
CA ASP A 249 -8.43 11.06 -0.71
C ASP A 249 -8.16 9.56 -0.93
N CYS A 250 -7.43 9.21 -2.00
CA CYS A 250 -7.06 7.81 -2.27
C CYS A 250 -6.16 7.24 -1.17
N LEU A 251 -5.18 8.01 -0.71
CA LEU A 251 -4.25 7.58 0.35
C LEU A 251 -4.96 7.41 1.68
N GLU A 252 -5.83 8.33 2.08
CA GLU A 252 -6.65 8.16 3.30
C GLU A 252 -7.47 6.87 3.22
N TYR A 253 -8.14 6.62 2.08
CA TYR A 253 -8.90 5.39 1.87
C TYR A 253 -8.05 4.13 2.05
N ILE A 254 -6.92 4.02 1.35
CA ILE A 254 -6.08 2.81 1.42
C ILE A 254 -5.44 2.63 2.79
N HIS A 255 -5.04 3.72 3.44
CA HIS A 255 -4.46 3.71 4.77
C HIS A 255 -5.48 3.29 5.85
N GLU A 256 -6.74 3.71 5.74
CA GLU A 256 -7.81 3.24 6.61
C GLU A 256 -8.19 1.77 6.36
N ASN A 257 -7.90 1.25 5.16
CA ASN A 257 -8.03 -0.16 4.81
C ASN A 257 -6.73 -0.96 5.02
N GLU A 258 -5.86 -0.50 5.93
CA GLU A 258 -4.65 -1.19 6.43
C GLU A 258 -3.50 -1.28 5.41
N TYR A 259 -3.57 -0.62 4.26
CA TYR A 259 -2.55 -0.68 3.21
C TYR A 259 -1.89 0.68 2.99
N VAL A 260 -0.64 0.64 2.54
CA VAL A 260 0.07 1.75 1.91
C VAL A 260 0.38 1.37 0.48
N HIS A 261 0.56 2.36 -0.39
CA HIS A 261 0.83 2.17 -1.81
C HIS A 261 2.26 1.69 -2.07
N GLY A 262 3.23 2.38 -1.49
CA GLY A 262 4.65 2.01 -1.50
C GLY A 262 5.42 2.42 -2.76
N ASP A 263 4.78 2.96 -3.81
CA ASP A 263 5.45 3.41 -5.04
C ASP A 263 4.63 4.48 -5.78
N ILE A 264 4.44 5.64 -5.15
CA ILE A 264 3.71 6.76 -5.75
C ILE A 264 4.60 7.45 -6.77
N THR A 265 4.17 7.45 -8.03
CA THR A 265 4.85 8.08 -9.17
C THR A 265 3.84 8.56 -10.21
N ALA A 266 4.26 9.43 -11.13
CA ALA A 266 3.41 9.86 -12.24
C ALA A 266 3.04 8.71 -13.21
N GLU A 267 3.80 7.62 -13.22
CA GLU A 267 3.48 6.40 -14.00
C GLU A 267 2.32 5.61 -13.40
N ASN A 268 2.09 5.74 -12.08
CA ASN A 268 1.00 5.06 -11.38
C ASN A 268 -0.26 5.94 -11.22
N ILE A 269 -0.24 7.16 -11.73
CA ILE A 269 -1.39 8.08 -11.71
C ILE A 269 -1.97 8.18 -13.11
N TYR A 270 -3.25 7.88 -13.27
CA TYR A 270 -3.94 7.85 -14.55
C TYR A 270 -4.97 8.97 -14.64
N LEU A 271 -5.06 9.57 -15.82
CA LEU A 271 -6.02 10.58 -16.21
C LEU A 271 -6.87 10.03 -17.37
N ASN A 272 -8.18 10.20 -17.28
CA ASN A 272 -9.08 9.80 -18.37
C ASN A 272 -9.21 10.94 -19.38
N PRO A 273 -8.74 10.80 -20.64
CA PRO A 273 -8.85 11.86 -21.65
C PRO A 273 -10.28 12.27 -21.96
N ALA A 274 -11.25 11.37 -21.81
CA ALA A 274 -12.66 11.64 -22.03
C ALA A 274 -13.34 12.36 -20.85
N ASP A 275 -12.74 12.28 -19.66
CA ASP A 275 -13.28 12.88 -18.44
C ASP A 275 -12.14 13.24 -17.48
N LEU A 276 -11.60 14.43 -17.62
CA LEU A 276 -10.49 14.94 -16.79
C LEU A 276 -10.87 15.18 -15.32
N THR A 277 -12.10 14.89 -14.90
CA THR A 277 -12.44 14.84 -13.47
C THR A 277 -11.91 13.54 -12.83
N GLN A 278 -11.64 12.50 -13.62
CA GLN A 278 -11.16 11.21 -13.16
C GLN A 278 -9.63 11.19 -13.06
N VAL A 279 -9.13 11.13 -11.84
CA VAL A 279 -7.71 10.89 -11.51
C VAL A 279 -7.67 9.60 -10.72
N THR A 280 -6.92 8.61 -11.18
CA THR A 280 -6.87 7.27 -10.59
C THR A 280 -5.46 6.92 -10.16
N LEU A 281 -5.28 6.52 -8.91
CA LEU A 281 -4.04 5.96 -8.39
C LEU A 281 -4.04 4.44 -8.58
N ALA A 282 -3.21 3.94 -9.47
CA ALA A 282 -3.05 2.52 -9.81
C ALA A 282 -1.64 2.03 -9.43
N GLY A 283 -1.26 0.80 -9.81
CA GLY A 283 0.10 0.31 -9.62
C GLY A 283 0.41 -0.20 -8.23
N TYR A 284 -0.47 -0.99 -7.63
CA TYR A 284 -0.34 -1.50 -6.25
C TYR A 284 0.63 -2.70 -6.10
N CYS A 285 1.63 -2.81 -6.97
CA CYS A 285 2.63 -3.89 -6.95
C CYS A 285 3.48 -3.89 -5.67
N PHE A 286 3.72 -2.73 -5.11
CA PHE A 286 4.46 -2.53 -3.86
C PHE A 286 3.57 -2.30 -2.65
N ALA A 287 2.25 -2.42 -2.82
CA ALA A 287 1.32 -2.22 -1.73
C ALA A 287 1.67 -3.12 -0.53
N PHE A 288 1.69 -2.53 0.64
CA PHE A 288 2.07 -3.20 1.88
C PHE A 288 0.98 -3.06 2.94
N ARG A 289 0.63 -4.17 3.57
CA ARG A 289 -0.32 -4.15 4.68
C ARG A 289 0.39 -3.74 5.96
N TYR A 290 0.47 -2.44 6.21
CA TYR A 290 1.21 -1.84 7.30
C TYR A 290 0.51 -1.96 8.67
N CYS A 291 -0.81 -2.18 8.70
CA CYS A 291 -1.62 -2.15 9.92
C CYS A 291 -2.60 -3.33 10.00
N PRO A 292 -2.12 -4.60 9.98
CA PRO A 292 -2.99 -5.77 9.97
C PRO A 292 -3.81 -5.87 11.25
N GLY A 293 -5.17 -5.86 11.11
CA GLY A 293 -6.09 -5.95 12.23
C GLY A 293 -6.02 -4.73 13.18
N GLY A 294 -5.70 -3.55 12.64
CA GLY A 294 -5.62 -2.30 13.39
C GLY A 294 -4.30 -2.13 14.19
N LYS A 295 -3.36 -3.06 14.08
CA LYS A 295 -2.06 -2.97 14.75
C LYS A 295 -0.98 -2.60 13.76
N HIS A 296 -0.37 -1.43 13.93
CA HIS A 296 0.74 -0.97 13.10
C HIS A 296 1.94 -1.92 13.21
N VAL A 297 2.61 -2.21 12.11
CA VAL A 297 3.87 -2.97 12.12
C VAL A 297 4.99 -2.11 12.73
N ALA A 298 5.87 -2.75 13.49
CA ALA A 298 6.99 -2.04 14.10
C ALA A 298 7.98 -1.53 13.03
N GLN A 299 8.52 -0.34 13.25
CA GLN A 299 9.63 0.18 12.45
C GLN A 299 10.86 -0.69 12.68
N ARG A 300 11.34 -1.34 11.63
CA ARG A 300 12.54 -2.17 11.68
C ARG A 300 13.30 -2.02 10.37
N GLU A 301 14.41 -1.32 10.41
CA GLU A 301 15.34 -1.19 9.29
C GLU A 301 15.88 -2.56 8.86
N GLY A 302 16.10 -2.78 7.57
CA GLY A 302 16.56 -4.04 7.02
C GLY A 302 15.58 -5.22 7.11
N SER A 303 14.34 -5.01 7.58
CA SER A 303 13.31 -6.05 7.60
C SER A 303 12.75 -6.38 6.22
N ARG A 304 12.94 -5.49 5.27
CA ARG A 304 12.58 -5.63 3.84
C ARG A 304 13.81 -5.37 2.97
N THR A 305 13.68 -5.60 1.67
CA THR A 305 14.71 -5.23 0.70
C THR A 305 14.86 -3.71 0.70
N PRO A 306 16.05 -3.18 1.02
CA PRO A 306 16.31 -1.75 0.91
C PRO A 306 16.12 -1.25 -0.53
N HIS A 307 15.77 0.02 -0.67
CA HIS A 307 15.64 0.71 -1.95
C HIS A 307 14.61 0.09 -2.91
N GLU A 308 13.58 -0.60 -2.39
CA GLU A 308 12.54 -1.20 -3.22
C GLU A 308 11.52 -0.15 -3.66
N GLY A 309 11.25 -0.03 -4.97
CA GLY A 309 10.38 0.95 -5.60
C GLY A 309 11.13 1.85 -6.58
N THR A 310 10.55 2.99 -6.93
CA THR A 310 11.15 4.00 -7.81
C THR A 310 12.08 4.89 -7.01
N ILE A 311 13.39 4.68 -7.15
CA ILE A 311 14.47 5.29 -6.34
C ILE A 311 14.29 6.81 -6.18
N GLU A 312 13.88 7.49 -7.23
CA GLU A 312 13.69 8.94 -7.23
C GLU A 312 12.67 9.40 -6.19
N PHE A 313 11.61 8.62 -5.96
CA PHE A 313 10.45 9.03 -5.15
C PHE A 313 10.24 8.25 -3.86
N ILE A 314 10.84 7.07 -3.68
CA ILE A 314 10.65 6.29 -2.45
C ILE A 314 11.08 7.06 -1.20
N SER A 315 10.43 6.74 -0.07
CA SER A 315 10.72 7.35 1.23
C SER A 315 12.04 6.90 1.84
N LEU A 316 12.51 7.62 2.82
CA LEU A 316 13.68 7.22 3.63
C LEU A 316 13.47 5.88 4.33
N ASP A 317 12.24 5.58 4.80
CA ASP A 317 11.93 4.26 5.37
C ASP A 317 12.17 3.14 4.35
N SER A 318 11.76 3.34 3.10
CA SER A 318 12.01 2.37 2.02
C SER A 318 13.48 2.26 1.65
N HIS A 319 14.24 3.36 1.65
CA HIS A 319 15.68 3.33 1.46
C HIS A 319 16.40 2.50 2.52
N LYS A 320 15.99 2.63 3.79
CA LYS A 320 16.54 1.89 4.92
C LYS A 320 16.02 0.46 5.05
N GLY A 321 15.15 0.03 4.14
CA GLY A 321 14.54 -1.30 4.16
C GLY A 321 13.61 -1.52 5.36
N ALA A 322 13.02 -0.47 5.89
CA ALA A 322 11.87 -0.57 6.79
C ALA A 322 10.58 -0.81 6.00
N GLY A 323 9.55 -1.37 6.64
CA GLY A 323 8.24 -1.47 6.01
C GLY A 323 7.69 -0.06 5.73
N PRO A 324 7.15 0.23 4.53
CA PRO A 324 6.54 1.52 4.29
C PRO A 324 5.32 1.73 5.19
N SER A 325 5.11 2.99 5.60
CA SER A 325 4.00 3.42 6.45
C SER A 325 3.23 4.57 5.78
N ARG A 326 2.23 5.12 6.47
CA ARG A 326 1.46 6.27 5.97
C ARG A 326 2.36 7.45 5.60
N ARG A 327 3.37 7.76 6.44
CA ARG A 327 4.32 8.84 6.16
C ARG A 327 5.16 8.56 4.92
N SER A 328 5.45 7.29 4.63
CA SER A 328 6.22 6.90 3.45
C SER A 328 5.50 7.29 2.14
N ASP A 329 4.19 7.03 2.04
CA ASP A 329 3.41 7.43 0.87
C ASP A 329 3.29 8.96 0.75
N LEU A 330 3.11 9.66 1.87
CA LEU A 330 3.02 11.13 1.86
C LEU A 330 4.37 11.78 1.53
N GLU A 331 5.49 11.23 1.98
CA GLU A 331 6.84 11.65 1.62
C GLU A 331 7.07 11.49 0.11
N SER A 332 6.72 10.32 -0.44
CA SER A 332 6.80 10.05 -1.89
C SER A 332 5.93 11.01 -2.70
N LEU A 333 4.69 11.25 -2.27
CA LEU A 333 3.81 12.23 -2.90
C LEU A 333 4.41 13.65 -2.88
N GLY A 334 5.07 14.02 -1.79
CA GLY A 334 5.77 15.30 -1.68
C GLY A 334 6.89 15.47 -2.70
N TYR A 335 7.70 14.43 -2.89
CA TYR A 335 8.75 14.44 -3.94
C TYR A 335 8.17 14.48 -5.35
N CYS A 336 7.10 13.72 -5.61
CA CYS A 336 6.39 13.78 -6.89
C CYS A 336 5.84 15.19 -7.16
N LEU A 337 5.17 15.79 -6.20
CA LEU A 337 4.61 17.14 -6.33
C LEU A 337 5.71 18.17 -6.61
N LEU A 338 6.83 18.07 -5.90
CA LEU A 338 7.97 18.95 -6.12
C LEU A 338 8.53 18.80 -7.56
N GLN A 339 8.72 17.56 -8.01
CA GLN A 339 9.18 17.27 -9.36
C GLN A 339 8.18 17.76 -10.43
N TRP A 340 6.86 17.58 -10.22
CA TRP A 340 5.85 18.06 -11.17
C TRP A 340 5.83 19.57 -11.32
N LEU A 341 6.15 20.32 -10.27
CA LEU A 341 6.16 21.79 -10.28
C LEU A 341 7.49 22.38 -10.78
N CYS A 342 8.62 21.70 -10.52
CA CYS A 342 9.96 22.20 -10.81
C CYS A 342 10.61 21.54 -12.02
N GLY A 343 10.24 20.28 -12.33
CA GLY A 343 10.80 19.49 -13.42
C GLY A 343 12.00 18.63 -13.04
N PHE A 344 12.52 18.73 -11.82
CA PHE A 344 13.65 17.92 -11.34
C PHE A 344 13.69 17.85 -9.81
N LEU A 345 14.47 16.88 -9.30
CA LEU A 345 14.86 16.79 -7.89
C LEU A 345 16.38 16.84 -7.76
N PRO A 346 16.95 17.27 -6.62
CA PRO A 346 18.40 17.42 -6.46
C PRO A 346 19.23 16.14 -6.62
N TRP A 347 18.56 15.02 -6.76
CA TRP A 347 19.15 13.68 -6.93
C TRP A 347 18.77 13.01 -8.23
N SER A 348 17.99 13.65 -9.14
CA SER A 348 17.51 13.03 -10.38
C SER A 348 18.63 12.55 -11.30
N ASP A 349 19.81 13.20 -11.27
CA ASP A 349 20.96 12.83 -12.09
C ASP A 349 21.89 11.77 -11.46
N GLU A 350 21.52 11.23 -10.28
CA GLU A 350 22.36 10.30 -9.51
C GLU A 350 21.60 9.03 -9.06
N LEU A 351 20.57 8.65 -9.82
CA LEU A 351 19.69 7.52 -9.45
C LEU A 351 20.41 6.16 -9.46
N ASP A 352 21.57 6.07 -10.11
CA ASP A 352 22.48 4.93 -10.09
C ASP A 352 23.27 4.83 -8.76
N LYS A 353 23.38 5.94 -8.01
CA LYS A 353 24.08 6.04 -6.70
C LYS A 353 23.06 6.10 -5.56
N VAL A 354 22.43 4.97 -5.28
CA VAL A 354 21.25 4.92 -4.41
C VAL A 354 21.53 5.45 -3.01
N GLU A 355 22.71 5.19 -2.47
CA GLU A 355 23.16 5.70 -1.17
C GLU A 355 23.26 7.24 -1.18
N THR A 356 23.79 7.83 -2.24
CA THR A 356 23.87 9.30 -2.40
C THR A 356 22.46 9.91 -2.47
N VAL A 357 21.52 9.24 -3.16
CA VAL A 357 20.12 9.67 -3.16
C VAL A 357 19.53 9.67 -1.76
N MET A 358 19.76 8.59 -1.01
CA MET A 358 19.29 8.46 0.38
C MET A 358 19.87 9.55 1.28
N GLU A 359 21.19 9.80 1.22
CA GLU A 359 21.87 10.84 1.99
C GLU A 359 21.31 12.24 1.70
N LYS A 360 21.06 12.55 0.40
CA LYS A 360 20.44 13.82 0.02
C LYS A 360 19.01 13.95 0.57
N LYS A 361 18.20 12.90 0.49
CA LYS A 361 16.86 12.90 1.08
C LYS A 361 16.90 13.08 2.60
N GLU A 362 17.83 12.42 3.28
CA GLU A 362 18.02 12.58 4.74
C GLU A 362 18.42 14.01 5.12
N LYS A 363 19.36 14.60 4.39
CA LYS A 363 19.74 16.01 4.55
C LYS A 363 18.55 16.96 4.40
N TYR A 364 17.76 16.80 3.33
CA TYR A 364 16.65 17.70 3.03
C TYR A 364 15.40 17.43 3.86
N ARG A 365 15.27 16.26 4.46
CA ARG A 365 14.25 16.02 5.49
C ARG A 365 14.40 16.98 6.67
N GLY A 366 15.65 17.26 7.05
CA GLY A 366 15.96 18.24 8.11
C GLY A 366 15.87 19.71 7.67
N ASP A 367 15.94 19.98 6.35
CA ASP A 367 15.92 21.34 5.81
C ASP A 367 15.07 21.42 4.52
N VAL A 368 13.76 21.37 4.70
CA VAL A 368 12.78 21.49 3.60
C VAL A 368 12.90 22.82 2.87
N LYS A 369 13.24 23.92 3.58
CA LYS A 369 13.38 25.22 2.94
C LYS A 369 14.54 25.24 1.93
N CYS A 370 15.68 24.67 2.31
CA CYS A 370 16.82 24.54 1.41
C CYS A 370 16.47 23.68 0.18
N LEU A 371 15.76 22.55 0.37
CA LEU A 371 15.27 21.72 -0.74
C LEU A 371 14.44 22.55 -1.74
N LEU A 372 13.45 23.29 -1.25
CA LEU A 372 12.56 24.08 -2.08
C LEU A 372 13.29 25.24 -2.78
N GLN A 373 14.16 25.95 -2.08
CA GLN A 373 14.97 27.02 -2.67
C GLN A 373 15.85 26.50 -3.84
N LEU A 374 16.43 25.32 -3.67
CA LEU A 374 17.24 24.70 -4.70
C LEU A 374 16.41 24.32 -5.94
N CYS A 375 15.21 23.77 -5.75
CA CYS A 375 14.34 23.32 -6.84
C CYS A 375 13.66 24.51 -7.54
N PHE A 376 13.16 25.49 -6.81
CA PHE A 376 12.47 26.65 -7.39
C PHE A 376 13.42 27.74 -7.90
N ARG A 377 14.67 27.76 -7.39
CA ARG A 377 15.68 28.77 -7.75
C ARG A 377 15.15 30.20 -7.51
N GLN A 378 14.84 30.93 -8.59
CA GLN A 378 14.32 32.30 -8.54
C GLN A 378 12.77 32.38 -8.60
N LYS A 379 12.08 31.23 -8.75
CA LYS A 379 10.61 31.19 -8.79
C LYS A 379 10.04 31.26 -7.38
N SER A 380 8.82 31.81 -7.27
CA SER A 380 8.08 31.81 -6.01
C SER A 380 7.76 30.37 -5.57
N ILE A 381 8.02 30.06 -4.32
CA ILE A 381 7.70 28.79 -3.70
C ILE A 381 6.24 28.83 -3.23
N PRO A 382 5.37 27.89 -3.66
CA PRO A 382 4.01 27.85 -3.17
C PRO A 382 3.98 27.49 -1.66
N ASP A 383 3.32 28.33 -0.85
CA ASP A 383 3.17 28.10 0.59
C ASP A 383 2.53 26.74 0.90
N ALA A 384 1.60 26.30 0.04
CA ALA A 384 0.95 25.00 0.18
C ALA A 384 1.95 23.84 0.15
N LEU A 385 2.93 23.86 -0.78
CA LEU A 385 3.97 22.85 -0.88
C LEU A 385 4.94 22.90 0.30
N LEU A 386 5.38 24.11 0.70
CA LEU A 386 6.25 24.27 1.86
C LEU A 386 5.61 23.69 3.12
N ASN A 387 4.37 24.09 3.41
CA ASN A 387 3.66 23.62 4.60
C ASN A 387 3.37 22.12 4.54
N TYR A 388 3.07 21.57 3.37
CA TYR A 388 2.87 20.15 3.17
C TYR A 388 4.14 19.36 3.51
N LEU A 389 5.26 19.70 2.89
CA LEU A 389 6.53 19.00 3.12
C LEU A 389 6.99 19.12 4.57
N GLN A 390 6.86 20.29 5.19
CA GLN A 390 7.22 20.47 6.60
C GLN A 390 6.40 19.58 7.53
N GLN A 391 5.08 19.48 7.32
CA GLN A 391 4.22 18.61 8.12
C GLN A 391 4.54 17.13 7.88
N VAL A 392 4.70 16.72 6.63
CA VAL A 392 4.94 15.32 6.28
C VAL A 392 6.32 14.83 6.76
N MET A 393 7.36 15.66 6.62
CA MET A 393 8.72 15.29 7.06
C MET A 393 8.84 15.22 8.60
N ALA A 394 7.93 15.86 9.34
CA ALA A 394 7.88 15.80 10.80
C ALA A 394 7.08 14.61 11.35
N LEU A 395 6.33 13.87 10.50
CA LEU A 395 5.52 12.73 10.94
C LEU A 395 6.37 11.61 11.55
N GLU A 396 5.90 11.08 12.68
CA GLU A 396 6.45 9.85 13.24
C GLU A 396 6.00 8.61 12.44
N TYR A 397 6.72 7.49 12.58
CA TYR A 397 6.49 6.29 11.76
C TYR A 397 5.07 5.71 11.89
N GLU A 398 4.53 5.67 13.11
CA GLU A 398 3.20 5.12 13.40
C GLU A 398 2.11 6.20 13.45
N GLU A 399 2.48 7.46 13.28
CA GLU A 399 1.55 8.58 13.39
C GLU A 399 0.45 8.52 12.31
N LYS A 400 -0.80 8.83 12.71
CA LYS A 400 -1.89 9.02 11.77
C LYS A 400 -1.89 10.46 11.29
N PRO A 401 -1.63 10.71 9.99
CA PRO A 401 -1.67 12.07 9.44
C PRO A 401 -3.06 12.69 9.52
N ASP A 402 -3.12 14.01 9.67
CA ASP A 402 -4.36 14.76 9.47
C ASP A 402 -4.58 15.05 7.98
N TYR A 403 -5.23 14.10 7.29
CA TYR A 403 -5.54 14.23 5.86
C TYR A 403 -6.44 15.44 5.57
N GLY A 404 -7.31 15.81 6.51
CA GLY A 404 -8.16 16.99 6.39
C GLY A 404 -7.32 18.25 6.31
N ALA A 405 -6.39 18.44 7.25
CA ALA A 405 -5.46 19.55 7.25
C ALA A 405 -4.58 19.58 5.99
N LEU A 406 -4.01 18.43 5.60
CA LEU A 406 -3.17 18.33 4.40
C LEU A 406 -3.94 18.74 3.13
N ARG A 407 -5.18 18.26 2.96
CA ARG A 407 -6.02 18.68 1.82
C ARG A 407 -6.31 20.17 1.83
N GLN A 408 -6.54 20.79 2.99
CA GLN A 408 -6.84 22.23 3.10
C GLN A 408 -5.67 23.10 2.62
N LEU A 409 -4.42 22.64 2.74
CA LEU A 409 -3.28 23.37 2.20
C LEU A 409 -3.41 23.65 0.71
N PHE A 410 -3.98 22.69 -0.05
CA PHE A 410 -4.15 22.80 -1.51
C PHE A 410 -5.55 23.31 -1.91
N LYS A 411 -6.59 23.02 -1.13
CA LYS A 411 -7.95 23.52 -1.42
C LYS A 411 -8.04 25.04 -1.29
N LYS A 412 -7.45 25.64 -0.26
CA LYS A 412 -7.46 27.10 -0.06
C LYS A 412 -6.92 27.90 -1.26
N PRO A 413 -5.75 27.57 -1.86
CA PRO A 413 -5.32 28.22 -3.10
C PRO A 413 -6.28 28.00 -4.27
N LEU A 414 -6.84 26.79 -4.44
CA LEU A 414 -7.81 26.50 -5.50
C LEU A 414 -9.10 27.34 -5.33
N GLU A 415 -9.60 27.51 -4.12
CA GLU A 415 -10.74 28.37 -3.81
C GLU A 415 -10.48 29.84 -4.19
N LYS A 416 -9.27 30.36 -3.92
CA LYS A 416 -8.84 31.68 -4.38
C LYS A 416 -8.84 31.81 -5.90
N MET A 417 -8.53 30.71 -6.61
CA MET A 417 -8.60 30.63 -8.08
C MET A 417 -10.05 30.38 -8.57
N LYS A 418 -11.04 30.28 -7.67
CA LYS A 418 -12.45 29.96 -7.96
C LYS A 418 -12.63 28.62 -8.68
N VAL A 419 -11.87 27.62 -8.28
CA VAL A 419 -11.87 26.26 -8.83
C VAL A 419 -12.01 25.24 -7.71
N SER A 420 -12.83 24.21 -7.94
CA SER A 420 -12.89 23.04 -7.06
C SER A 420 -11.72 22.09 -7.33
N ALA A 421 -11.26 21.41 -6.28
CA ALA A 421 -10.31 20.32 -6.43
C ALA A 421 -10.87 19.18 -7.30
N TYR A 422 -12.19 19.08 -7.46
CA TYR A 422 -12.88 18.01 -8.20
C TYR A 422 -13.39 18.44 -9.59
N ASP A 423 -13.14 19.67 -10.01
CA ASP A 423 -13.36 20.11 -11.39
C ASP A 423 -12.39 19.40 -12.34
N SER A 424 -12.62 19.47 -13.64
CA SER A 424 -11.68 18.97 -14.65
C SER A 424 -10.27 19.47 -14.38
N VAL A 425 -9.28 18.55 -14.39
CA VAL A 425 -7.88 18.93 -14.16
C VAL A 425 -7.42 19.87 -15.28
N ASP A 426 -6.74 20.94 -14.90
CA ASP A 426 -6.26 21.99 -15.84
C ASP A 426 -5.04 21.51 -16.66
N ILE A 427 -5.24 20.46 -17.44
CA ILE A 427 -4.24 19.85 -18.30
C ILE A 427 -4.78 19.79 -19.73
N LYS A 428 -3.96 20.22 -20.69
CA LYS A 428 -4.23 19.95 -22.10
C LYS A 428 -3.66 18.58 -22.45
N MET A 429 -4.53 17.65 -22.82
CA MET A 429 -4.12 16.34 -23.33
C MET A 429 -4.30 16.33 -24.84
N VAL A 430 -3.30 15.85 -25.54
CA VAL A 430 -3.43 15.53 -26.96
C VAL A 430 -4.19 14.20 -27.03
N PRO A 431 -5.26 14.11 -27.85
CA PRO A 431 -6.13 12.93 -27.97
C PRO A 431 -5.38 11.64 -28.31
#